data_0ab58b11466d653ee92cfef2b1a18ab4
#
_entry.id   0ab58b11466d653ee92cfef2b1a18ab4
#
_cell.length_a   1.000
_cell.length_b   1.000
_cell.length_c   1.000
_cell.angle_alpha   90.00
_cell.angle_beta   90.00
_cell.angle_gamma   90.00
#
_symmetry.space_group_name_H-M   'P 1'
#
loop_
_entity.id
_entity.type
_entity.pdbx_description
1 polymer ?
#
loop_
_entity_poly.entity_id
_entity_poly.type
_entity_poly.pdbx_seq_one_letter_code
_entity_poly.pdbx_strand_id
1 'polypeptide(L)'
;ISFDDAGRIYAGYVDGRVVRFSADGQTHEELANTGGRPWGTFAAPDGSAVLVADAVKGLLRVTPGKVEVLSTQSDGVPFKLTDDVVQAQSGIIYFSDASSKYGLDKMMADVFEHGNHGRLLSYDPQTRKTTTLASGLHVANGVTLGPDDAYVLVSETLQYRVMRYWLKGPKAGQFEPFIENLPGFPDNISHDGKDGFWLALFA
;
A
#
# COMPACT_ATOMS: atom_id res chain seq x y z
N ILE A 1 -9.64 -0.71 -1.02
CA ILE A 1 -10.65 0.25 -0.54
C ILE A 1 -10.21 0.83 0.80
N SER A 2 -10.61 2.10 1.07
CA SER A 2 -10.36 2.78 2.35
C SER A 2 -11.57 3.60 2.77
N PHE A 3 -11.54 4.09 4.01
CA PHE A 3 -12.63 4.86 4.62
C PHE A 3 -12.05 6.13 5.23
N ASP A 4 -12.82 7.20 5.24
CA ASP A 4 -12.54 8.39 6.05
C ASP A 4 -13.37 8.40 7.35
N ASP A 5 -13.14 9.41 8.20
CA ASP A 5 -13.84 9.51 9.50
C ASP A 5 -15.35 9.75 9.36
N ALA A 6 -15.82 10.20 8.20
CA ALA A 6 -17.25 10.32 7.89
C ALA A 6 -17.85 9.00 7.38
N GLY A 7 -17.06 7.92 7.30
CA GLY A 7 -17.48 6.60 6.81
C GLY A 7 -17.64 6.54 5.29
N ARG A 8 -17.20 7.56 4.53
CA ARG A 8 -17.23 7.50 3.08
C ARG A 8 -16.21 6.47 2.57
N ILE A 9 -16.56 5.78 1.49
CA ILE A 9 -15.79 4.67 0.95
C ILE A 9 -15.03 5.14 -0.29
N TYR A 10 -13.76 4.80 -0.39
CA TYR A 10 -12.91 5.13 -1.53
C TYR A 10 -12.43 3.85 -2.21
N ALA A 11 -12.57 3.79 -3.53
CA ALA A 11 -12.21 2.61 -4.32
C ALA A 11 -11.51 2.98 -5.61
N GLY A 12 -10.47 2.19 -5.95
CA GLY A 12 -9.83 2.20 -7.25
C GLY A 12 -10.47 1.21 -8.21
N TYR A 13 -10.57 1.58 -9.49
CA TYR A 13 -11.17 0.79 -10.55
C TYR A 13 -10.15 0.37 -11.62
N VAL A 14 -10.47 -0.71 -12.33
CA VAL A 14 -9.59 -1.26 -13.37
C VAL A 14 -9.31 -0.29 -14.52
N ASP A 15 -10.21 0.64 -14.76
CA ASP A 15 -10.12 1.66 -15.81
C ASP A 15 -9.40 2.96 -15.37
N GLY A 16 -8.79 2.95 -14.17
CA GLY A 16 -8.03 4.06 -13.62
C GLY A 16 -8.82 5.02 -12.75
N ARG A 17 -10.13 4.89 -12.67
CA ARG A 17 -10.96 5.78 -11.83
C ARG A 17 -10.70 5.55 -10.35
N VAL A 18 -10.69 6.63 -9.59
CA VAL A 18 -10.79 6.67 -8.14
C VAL A 18 -12.14 7.28 -7.79
N VAL A 19 -12.97 6.50 -7.09
CA VAL A 19 -14.38 6.84 -6.81
C VAL A 19 -14.60 6.91 -5.31
N ARG A 20 -15.34 7.93 -4.88
CA ARG A 20 -15.82 8.08 -3.51
C ARG A 20 -17.31 7.77 -3.44
N PHE A 21 -17.69 6.91 -2.52
CA PHE A 21 -19.11 6.61 -2.21
C PHE A 21 -19.50 7.30 -0.91
N SER A 22 -20.78 7.62 -0.78
CA SER A 22 -21.38 7.98 0.52
C SER A 22 -21.25 6.81 1.51
N ALA A 23 -21.33 7.11 2.82
CA ALA A 23 -21.19 6.10 3.87
C ALA A 23 -22.25 4.98 3.79
N ASP A 24 -23.44 5.29 3.27
CA ASP A 24 -24.52 4.32 3.02
C ASP A 24 -24.38 3.61 1.65
N GLY A 25 -23.38 3.97 0.83
CA GLY A 25 -23.14 3.40 -0.50
C GLY A 25 -24.16 3.79 -1.58
N GLN A 26 -25.11 4.68 -1.28
CA GLN A 26 -26.21 5.00 -2.21
C GLN A 26 -25.82 5.98 -3.32
N THR A 27 -24.85 6.83 -3.05
CA THR A 27 -24.36 7.81 -4.03
C THR A 27 -22.86 7.68 -4.21
N HIS A 28 -22.36 8.09 -5.37
CA HIS A 28 -20.94 8.09 -5.64
C HIS A 28 -20.56 9.25 -6.55
N GLU A 29 -19.28 9.61 -6.50
CA GLU A 29 -18.66 10.55 -7.43
C GLU A 29 -17.29 10.06 -7.84
N GLU A 30 -16.91 10.30 -9.07
CA GLU A 30 -15.55 10.12 -9.54
C GLU A 30 -14.69 11.29 -9.05
N LEU A 31 -13.65 11.00 -8.27
CA LEU A 31 -12.70 12.02 -7.84
C LEU A 31 -11.74 12.39 -8.98
N ALA A 32 -11.17 11.40 -9.62
CA ALA A 32 -10.26 11.57 -10.76
C ALA A 32 -9.99 10.21 -11.43
N ASN A 33 -9.38 10.27 -12.62
CA ASN A 33 -8.83 9.08 -13.30
C ASN A 33 -7.30 9.19 -13.33
N THR A 34 -6.60 8.18 -12.79
CA THR A 34 -5.13 8.13 -12.73
C THR A 34 -4.49 7.83 -14.09
N GLY A 35 -5.26 7.29 -15.01
CA GLY A 35 -4.76 6.75 -16.28
C GLY A 35 -3.84 5.53 -16.09
N GLY A 36 -3.91 4.88 -14.92
CA GLY A 36 -3.17 3.69 -14.53
C GLY A 36 -4.07 2.61 -13.98
N ARG A 37 -3.63 1.97 -12.90
CA ARG A 37 -4.37 0.92 -12.19
C ARG A 37 -4.29 1.15 -10.69
N PRO A 38 -5.20 1.94 -10.09
CA PRO A 38 -5.25 2.16 -8.65
C PRO A 38 -5.63 0.85 -7.93
N TRP A 39 -4.72 0.33 -7.12
CA TRP A 39 -4.93 -0.87 -6.30
C TRP A 39 -5.17 -0.50 -4.85
N GLY A 40 -4.13 -0.12 -4.12
CA GLY A 40 -4.23 0.32 -2.74
C GLY A 40 -4.72 1.76 -2.63
N THR A 41 -5.56 2.03 -1.65
CA THR A 41 -6.05 3.39 -1.35
C THR A 41 -5.99 3.65 0.15
N PHE A 42 -5.63 4.88 0.52
CA PHE A 42 -5.71 5.38 1.88
C PHE A 42 -6.38 6.77 1.87
N ALA A 43 -7.59 6.84 2.37
CA ALA A 43 -8.30 8.12 2.49
C ALA A 43 -7.75 8.92 3.67
N ALA A 44 -7.51 10.22 3.46
CA ALA A 44 -7.25 11.13 4.56
C ALA A 44 -8.46 11.13 5.52
N PRO A 45 -8.25 11.16 6.85
CA PRO A 45 -9.35 11.12 7.83
C PRO A 45 -10.44 12.16 7.59
N ASP A 46 -10.06 13.36 7.17
CA ASP A 46 -10.98 14.46 6.84
C ASP A 46 -11.62 14.34 5.43
N GLY A 47 -11.21 13.35 4.64
CA GLY A 47 -11.64 13.14 3.26
C GLY A 47 -11.13 14.16 2.26
N SER A 48 -10.10 14.94 2.62
CA SER A 48 -9.54 15.99 1.75
C SER A 48 -8.75 15.43 0.56
N ALA A 49 -8.21 14.23 0.69
CA ALA A 49 -7.43 13.56 -0.34
C ALA A 49 -7.44 12.04 -0.18
N VAL A 50 -7.01 11.34 -1.21
CA VAL A 50 -6.75 9.88 -1.19
C VAL A 50 -5.33 9.64 -1.66
N LEU A 51 -4.55 8.91 -0.88
CA LEU A 51 -3.31 8.33 -1.36
C LEU A 51 -3.64 7.07 -2.15
N VAL A 52 -2.95 6.86 -3.23
CA VAL A 52 -3.17 5.73 -4.13
C VAL A 52 -1.84 5.06 -4.46
N ALA A 53 -1.76 3.76 -4.20
CA ALA A 53 -0.76 2.90 -4.77
C ALA A 53 -1.28 2.45 -6.15
N ASP A 54 -0.75 3.06 -7.20
CA ASP A 54 -1.16 2.74 -8.57
C ASP A 54 -0.12 1.81 -9.20
N ALA A 55 -0.56 0.61 -9.58
CA ALA A 55 0.31 -0.44 -10.12
C ALA A 55 1.12 -0.03 -11.36
N VAL A 56 0.73 1.06 -12.02
CA VAL A 56 1.37 1.56 -13.26
C VAL A 56 2.05 2.92 -13.05
N LYS A 57 1.45 3.78 -12.22
CA LYS A 57 1.86 5.18 -12.06
C LYS A 57 2.69 5.43 -10.80
N GLY A 58 2.75 4.47 -9.85
CA GLY A 58 3.46 4.59 -8.59
C GLY A 58 2.62 5.18 -7.47
N LEU A 59 3.25 5.92 -6.56
CA LEU A 59 2.56 6.55 -5.43
C LEU A 59 1.94 7.88 -5.86
N LEU A 60 0.61 8.01 -5.69
CA LEU A 60 -0.17 9.18 -6.10
C LEU A 60 -0.92 9.79 -4.92
N ARG A 61 -1.25 11.08 -5.06
CA ARG A 61 -2.26 11.78 -4.26
C ARG A 61 -3.38 12.25 -5.18
N VAL A 62 -4.60 11.87 -4.84
CA VAL A 62 -5.80 12.21 -5.60
C VAL A 62 -6.69 13.13 -4.77
N THR A 63 -7.13 14.22 -5.39
CA THR A 63 -8.16 15.14 -4.89
C THR A 63 -9.18 15.35 -6.00
N PRO A 64 -10.35 15.92 -5.74
CA PRO A 64 -11.34 16.16 -6.78
C PRO A 64 -10.76 16.88 -8.01
N GLY A 65 -10.82 16.23 -9.16
CA GLY A 65 -10.32 16.74 -10.44
C GLY A 65 -8.79 16.76 -10.60
N LYS A 66 -8.00 16.27 -9.62
CA LYS A 66 -6.54 16.36 -9.70
C LYS A 66 -5.86 15.06 -9.25
N VAL A 67 -4.89 14.62 -10.05
CA VAL A 67 -3.93 13.56 -9.72
C VAL A 67 -2.53 14.17 -9.62
N GLU A 68 -1.87 13.94 -8.50
CA GLU A 68 -0.48 14.35 -8.25
C GLU A 68 0.38 13.10 -8.10
N VAL A 69 1.45 13.00 -8.89
CA VAL A 69 2.45 11.94 -8.74
C VAL A 69 3.41 12.33 -7.63
N LEU A 70 3.44 11.56 -6.55
CA LEU A 70 4.33 11.80 -5.41
C LEU A 70 5.68 11.14 -5.63
N SER A 71 5.68 9.87 -6.10
CA SER A 71 6.91 9.11 -6.33
C SER A 71 6.71 8.00 -7.36
N THR A 72 7.77 7.75 -8.16
CA THR A 72 7.80 6.69 -9.18
C THR A 72 9.02 5.78 -9.05
N GLN A 73 9.92 6.06 -8.08
CA GLN A 73 11.17 5.31 -7.91
C GLN A 73 11.75 5.49 -6.50
N SER A 74 12.63 4.60 -6.10
CA SER A 74 13.49 4.74 -4.91
C SER A 74 14.92 4.35 -5.28
N ASP A 75 15.88 5.20 -4.89
CA ASP A 75 17.33 4.98 -5.11
C ASP A 75 17.68 4.67 -6.58
N GLY A 76 17.00 5.32 -7.53
CA GLY A 76 17.20 5.12 -8.97
C GLY A 76 16.50 3.89 -9.56
N VAL A 77 15.81 3.08 -8.74
CA VAL A 77 15.08 1.88 -9.18
C VAL A 77 13.59 2.22 -9.31
N PRO A 78 13.01 2.24 -10.52
CA PRO A 78 11.60 2.51 -10.74
C PRO A 78 10.69 1.51 -10.02
N PHE A 79 9.49 1.96 -9.64
CA PHE A 79 8.41 1.06 -9.25
C PHE A 79 7.83 0.42 -10.52
N LYS A 80 7.43 -0.84 -10.41
CA LYS A 80 6.81 -1.57 -11.52
C LYS A 80 5.41 -2.06 -11.16
N LEU A 81 5.16 -2.29 -9.86
CA LEU A 81 3.90 -2.88 -9.42
C LEU A 81 3.57 -2.39 -7.99
N THR A 82 3.36 -1.07 -7.85
CA THR A 82 2.98 -0.47 -6.56
C THR A 82 1.61 -1.01 -6.14
N ASP A 83 1.51 -1.53 -4.90
CA ASP A 83 0.37 -2.36 -4.51
C ASP A 83 -0.53 -1.70 -3.45
N ASP A 84 -0.01 -1.42 -2.26
CA ASP A 84 -0.80 -0.88 -1.15
C ASP A 84 -0.12 0.28 -0.43
N VAL A 85 -0.90 1.08 0.32
CA VAL A 85 -0.43 2.34 0.92
C VAL A 85 -1.14 2.65 2.23
N VAL A 86 -0.37 3.19 3.20
CA VAL A 86 -0.88 3.71 4.46
C VAL A 86 -0.10 4.97 4.87
N GLN A 87 -0.73 5.88 5.60
CA GLN A 87 -0.07 7.08 6.13
C GLN A 87 -0.05 7.06 7.65
N ALA A 88 1.14 7.33 8.21
CA ALA A 88 1.33 7.51 9.64
C ALA A 88 0.84 8.88 10.14
N GLN A 89 0.61 9.01 11.45
CA GLN A 89 0.26 10.28 12.09
C GLN A 89 1.33 11.37 11.88
N SER A 90 2.58 10.97 11.70
CA SER A 90 3.69 11.87 11.34
C SER A 90 3.58 12.47 9.94
N GLY A 91 2.68 11.96 9.10
CA GLY A 91 2.55 12.31 7.70
C GLY A 91 3.42 11.46 6.76
N ILE A 92 4.34 10.66 7.27
CA ILE A 92 5.13 9.72 6.45
C ILE A 92 4.18 8.68 5.83
N ILE A 93 4.39 8.40 4.55
CA ILE A 93 3.60 7.43 3.80
C ILE A 93 4.42 6.16 3.64
N TYR A 94 3.83 5.01 4.00
CA TYR A 94 4.42 3.69 3.78
C TYR A 94 3.64 2.97 2.70
N PHE A 95 4.35 2.28 1.82
CA PHE A 95 3.72 1.60 0.70
C PHE A 95 4.58 0.42 0.21
N SER A 96 3.94 -0.48 -0.50
CA SER A 96 4.58 -1.64 -1.10
C SER A 96 4.75 -1.46 -2.61
N ASP A 97 5.80 -2.07 -3.14
CA ASP A 97 6.00 -2.31 -4.57
C ASP A 97 6.19 -3.83 -4.72
N ALA A 98 5.17 -4.50 -5.22
CA ALA A 98 5.12 -5.97 -5.26
C ALA A 98 6.24 -6.54 -6.14
N SER A 99 6.66 -5.79 -7.16
CA SER A 99 7.82 -6.15 -7.99
C SER A 99 8.51 -4.91 -8.56
N SER A 100 9.82 -4.84 -8.42
CA SER A 100 10.66 -3.84 -9.11
C SER A 100 11.11 -4.30 -10.51
N LYS A 101 10.81 -5.55 -10.88
CA LYS A 101 11.22 -6.17 -12.14
C LYS A 101 10.08 -6.24 -13.16
N TYR A 102 8.93 -6.72 -12.75
CA TYR A 102 7.79 -6.96 -13.62
C TYR A 102 6.65 -5.97 -13.36
N GLY A 103 6.09 -5.42 -14.43
CA GLY A 103 4.87 -4.62 -14.37
C GLY A 103 3.61 -5.49 -14.41
N LEU A 104 2.47 -4.81 -14.41
CA LEU A 104 1.15 -5.43 -14.35
C LEU A 104 0.92 -6.46 -15.47
N ASP A 105 1.41 -6.21 -16.68
CA ASP A 105 1.30 -7.07 -17.84
C ASP A 105 2.07 -8.40 -17.70
N LYS A 106 3.05 -8.45 -16.81
CA LYS A 106 3.94 -9.60 -16.56
C LYS A 106 3.96 -10.05 -15.11
N MET A 107 3.00 -9.65 -14.31
CA MET A 107 2.92 -9.98 -12.88
C MET A 107 3.05 -11.50 -12.64
N MET A 108 2.38 -12.31 -13.46
CA MET A 108 2.45 -13.77 -13.33
C MET A 108 3.85 -14.34 -13.59
N ALA A 109 4.72 -13.63 -14.32
CA ALA A 109 6.10 -14.08 -14.51
C ALA A 109 6.89 -14.00 -13.19
N ASP A 110 6.65 -12.97 -12.36
CA ASP A 110 7.26 -12.86 -11.03
C ASP A 110 6.80 -13.99 -10.09
N VAL A 111 5.50 -14.32 -10.15
CA VAL A 111 4.93 -15.45 -9.40
C VAL A 111 5.55 -16.78 -9.83
N PHE A 112 5.64 -17.05 -11.12
CA PHE A 112 6.17 -18.33 -11.63
C PHE A 112 7.67 -18.49 -11.43
N GLU A 113 8.46 -17.41 -11.49
CA GLU A 113 9.88 -17.50 -11.15
C GLU A 113 10.15 -17.48 -9.64
N HIS A 114 9.09 -17.32 -8.82
CA HIS A 114 9.19 -17.15 -7.38
C HIS A 114 10.13 -15.99 -7.01
N GLY A 115 9.96 -14.87 -7.71
CA GLY A 115 10.84 -13.72 -7.65
C GLY A 115 10.80 -13.00 -6.29
N ASN A 116 11.94 -12.46 -5.88
CA ASN A 116 12.10 -11.68 -4.66
C ASN A 116 12.34 -10.18 -4.96
N HIS A 117 11.52 -9.63 -5.84
CA HIS A 117 11.66 -8.26 -6.34
C HIS A 117 10.81 -7.23 -5.60
N GLY A 118 10.06 -7.67 -4.57
CA GLY A 118 9.20 -6.82 -3.77
C GLY A 118 9.96 -5.94 -2.78
N ARG A 119 9.37 -4.79 -2.45
CA ARG A 119 9.94 -3.78 -1.54
C ARG A 119 8.89 -3.20 -0.62
N LEU A 120 9.31 -2.87 0.62
CA LEU A 120 8.62 -1.97 1.52
C LEU A 120 9.32 -0.60 1.45
N LEU A 121 8.55 0.46 1.28
CA LEU A 121 9.04 1.81 1.03
C LEU A 121 8.41 2.82 1.98
N SER A 122 9.11 3.93 2.22
CA SER A 122 8.54 5.12 2.86
C SER A 122 8.73 6.34 1.96
N TYR A 123 7.76 7.24 1.98
CA TYR A 123 7.83 8.55 1.33
C TYR A 123 7.60 9.65 2.36
N ASP A 124 8.51 10.60 2.42
CA ASP A 124 8.41 11.80 3.25
C ASP A 124 7.89 12.97 2.40
N PRO A 125 6.67 13.47 2.66
CA PRO A 125 6.11 14.59 1.91
C PRO A 125 6.85 15.92 2.09
N GLN A 126 7.58 16.09 3.20
CA GLN A 126 8.32 17.33 3.47
C GLN A 126 9.58 17.41 2.62
N THR A 127 10.31 16.32 2.53
CA THR A 127 11.57 16.25 1.75
C THR A 127 11.35 15.75 0.33
N ARG A 128 10.17 15.19 0.03
CA ARG A 128 9.81 14.50 -1.21
C ARG A 128 10.74 13.33 -1.53
N LYS A 129 11.29 12.72 -0.50
CA LYS A 129 12.22 11.59 -0.64
C LYS A 129 11.51 10.28 -0.41
N THR A 130 11.75 9.33 -1.30
CA THR A 130 11.41 7.92 -1.10
C THR A 130 12.63 7.16 -0.61
N THR A 131 12.43 6.27 0.34
CA THR A 131 13.48 5.42 0.92
C THR A 131 13.01 3.97 0.92
N THR A 132 13.85 3.06 0.47
CA THR A 132 13.61 1.62 0.57
C THR A 132 13.94 1.16 1.99
N LEU A 133 12.93 0.67 2.72
CA LEU A 133 13.04 0.17 4.09
C LEU A 133 13.45 -1.30 4.12
N ALA A 134 12.87 -2.11 3.23
CA ALA A 134 13.19 -3.51 3.03
C ALA A 134 13.03 -3.89 1.56
N SER A 135 13.84 -4.84 1.10
CA SER A 135 13.82 -5.38 -0.25
C SER A 135 13.97 -6.91 -0.21
N GLY A 136 13.82 -7.55 -1.36
CA GLY A 136 13.93 -9.00 -1.45
C GLY A 136 12.66 -9.73 -0.99
N LEU A 137 11.52 -9.04 -0.98
CA LEU A 137 10.23 -9.63 -0.66
C LEU A 137 9.65 -10.38 -1.87
N HIS A 138 8.99 -11.50 -1.59
CA HIS A 138 8.33 -12.30 -2.61
C HIS A 138 6.87 -11.86 -2.76
N VAL A 139 6.65 -10.86 -3.62
CA VAL A 139 5.38 -10.15 -3.79
C VAL A 139 4.97 -9.41 -2.51
N ALA A 140 5.52 -8.20 -2.33
CA ALA A 140 5.12 -7.30 -1.24
C ALA A 140 3.72 -6.73 -1.54
N ASN A 141 2.74 -7.10 -0.72
CA ASN A 141 1.32 -6.79 -0.90
C ASN A 141 0.82 -5.80 0.17
N GLY A 142 -0.28 -6.08 0.84
CA GLY A 142 -0.92 -5.21 1.81
C GLY A 142 0.02 -4.62 2.86
N VAL A 143 -0.15 -3.34 3.19
CA VAL A 143 0.60 -2.65 4.23
C VAL A 143 -0.32 -2.00 5.25
N THR A 144 0.06 -2.05 6.53
CA THR A 144 -0.66 -1.36 7.60
C THR A 144 0.27 -0.95 8.72
N LEU A 145 -0.15 0.03 9.53
CA LEU A 145 0.58 0.45 10.71
C LEU A 145 0.12 -0.31 11.96
N GLY A 146 1.05 -0.59 12.84
CA GLY A 146 0.74 -1.07 14.17
C GLY A 146 0.31 0.05 15.13
N PRO A 147 -0.08 -0.30 16.37
CA PRO A 147 -0.49 0.68 17.35
C PRO A 147 0.56 1.79 17.54
N ASP A 148 0.08 3.05 17.65
CA ASP A 148 0.90 4.25 17.83
C ASP A 148 1.99 4.44 16.74
N ASP A 149 1.79 3.89 15.55
CA ASP A 149 2.81 3.86 14.48
C ASP A 149 4.15 3.27 14.96
N ALA A 150 4.12 2.26 15.84
CA ALA A 150 5.34 1.65 16.38
C ALA A 150 6.10 0.83 15.32
N TYR A 151 5.38 0.29 14.37
CA TYR A 151 5.90 -0.52 13.27
C TYR A 151 4.96 -0.48 12.06
N VAL A 152 5.47 -0.88 10.91
CA VAL A 152 4.66 -1.18 9.73
C VAL A 152 4.71 -2.67 9.45
N LEU A 153 3.56 -3.25 9.10
CA LEU A 153 3.42 -4.62 8.60
C LEU A 153 3.33 -4.60 7.08
N VAL A 154 3.90 -5.63 6.46
CA VAL A 154 3.77 -5.88 5.02
C VAL A 154 3.50 -7.36 4.78
N SER A 155 2.47 -7.68 4.01
CA SER A 155 2.18 -9.03 3.56
C SER A 155 3.22 -9.48 2.53
N GLU A 156 3.83 -10.64 2.73
CA GLU A 156 4.72 -11.28 1.77
C GLU A 156 4.01 -12.52 1.20
N THR A 157 3.29 -12.30 0.11
CA THR A 157 2.28 -13.21 -0.44
C THR A 157 2.82 -14.60 -0.71
N LEU A 158 3.92 -14.72 -1.46
CA LEU A 158 4.47 -16.01 -1.88
C LEU A 158 5.29 -16.73 -0.78
N GLN A 159 5.46 -16.12 0.38
CA GLN A 159 6.12 -16.71 1.54
C GLN A 159 5.14 -17.07 2.66
N TYR A 160 3.83 -16.89 2.43
CA TYR A 160 2.79 -17.25 3.41
C TYR A 160 3.04 -16.61 4.79
N ARG A 161 3.45 -15.33 4.80
CA ARG A 161 3.80 -14.62 6.03
C ARG A 161 3.51 -13.12 5.96
N VAL A 162 3.48 -12.48 7.12
CA VAL A 162 3.49 -11.03 7.27
C VAL A 162 4.79 -10.64 7.96
N MET A 163 5.47 -9.65 7.43
CA MET A 163 6.71 -9.11 7.96
C MET A 163 6.44 -7.80 8.71
N ARG A 164 7.29 -7.49 9.70
CA ARG A 164 7.23 -6.27 10.51
C ARG A 164 8.52 -5.49 10.39
N TYR A 165 8.39 -4.20 10.09
CA TYR A 165 9.49 -3.25 10.14
C TYR A 165 9.26 -2.27 11.29
N TRP A 166 10.16 -2.25 12.28
CA TRP A 166 10.04 -1.40 13.45
C TRP A 166 10.39 0.05 13.12
N LEU A 167 9.49 0.98 13.45
CA LEU A 167 9.67 2.42 13.22
C LEU A 167 10.18 3.13 14.46
N LYS A 168 9.86 2.61 15.66
CA LYS A 168 10.15 3.23 16.97
C LYS A 168 10.73 2.23 17.95
N GLY A 169 11.33 2.77 19.03
CA GLY A 169 11.82 1.99 20.14
C GLY A 169 13.19 1.33 19.89
N PRO A 170 13.62 0.41 20.79
CA PRO A 170 14.94 -0.21 20.70
C PRO A 170 15.17 -1.07 19.46
N LYS A 171 14.10 -1.49 18.79
CA LYS A 171 14.15 -2.29 17.56
C LYS A 171 14.05 -1.44 16.30
N ALA A 172 13.97 -0.12 16.36
CA ALA A 172 13.82 0.74 15.20
C ALA A 172 14.82 0.37 14.09
N GLY A 173 14.32 0.19 12.86
CA GLY A 173 15.10 -0.25 11.70
C GLY A 173 15.22 -1.79 11.55
N GLN A 174 14.79 -2.57 12.54
CA GLN A 174 14.80 -4.04 12.41
C GLN A 174 13.61 -4.52 11.57
N PHE A 175 13.87 -5.54 10.75
CA PHE A 175 12.89 -6.21 9.91
C PHE A 175 12.83 -7.69 10.28
N GLU A 176 11.66 -8.18 10.73
CA GLU A 176 11.50 -9.52 11.26
C GLU A 176 10.13 -10.09 10.89
N PRO A 177 9.92 -11.42 10.90
CA PRO A 177 8.60 -12.00 10.76
C PRO A 177 7.66 -11.54 11.88
N PHE A 178 6.42 -11.20 11.52
CA PHE A 178 5.32 -10.95 12.45
C PHE A 178 4.49 -12.21 12.67
N ILE A 179 4.12 -12.88 11.59
CA ILE A 179 3.45 -14.17 11.59
C ILE A 179 3.88 -14.97 10.34
N GLU A 180 4.09 -16.26 10.49
CA GLU A 180 4.52 -17.18 9.43
C GLU A 180 3.61 -18.39 9.35
N ASN A 181 3.77 -19.16 8.27
CA ASN A 181 3.03 -20.40 8.02
C ASN A 181 1.51 -20.17 7.94
N LEU A 182 1.11 -19.11 7.28
CA LEU A 182 -0.31 -18.83 7.04
C LEU A 182 -0.93 -19.91 6.14
N PRO A 183 -2.23 -20.20 6.32
CA PRO A 183 -2.91 -21.27 5.57
C PRO A 183 -3.30 -20.89 4.13
N GLY A 184 -2.99 -19.66 3.68
CA GLY A 184 -3.24 -19.14 2.35
C GLY A 184 -2.30 -18.00 2.03
N PHE A 185 -2.38 -17.49 0.83
CA PHE A 185 -1.58 -16.35 0.36
C PHE A 185 -2.08 -15.05 1.03
N PRO A 186 -1.27 -14.40 1.89
CA PRO A 186 -1.66 -13.12 2.47
C PRO A 186 -1.71 -12.03 1.39
N ASP A 187 -2.80 -11.28 1.42
CA ASP A 187 -3.11 -10.17 0.52
C ASP A 187 -3.16 -8.86 1.32
N ASN A 188 -4.24 -8.09 1.23
CA ASN A 188 -4.39 -6.87 1.99
C ASN A 188 -4.52 -7.12 3.50
N ILE A 189 -3.97 -6.22 4.28
CA ILE A 189 -4.01 -6.23 5.74
C ILE A 189 -4.47 -4.86 6.24
N SER A 190 -5.31 -4.84 7.28
CA SER A 190 -5.77 -3.60 7.90
C SER A 190 -5.81 -3.72 9.42
N HIS A 191 -5.50 -2.63 10.12
CA HIS A 191 -5.63 -2.54 11.57
C HIS A 191 -7.12 -2.50 11.96
N ASP A 192 -7.50 -3.21 13.02
CA ASP A 192 -8.91 -3.30 13.49
C ASP A 192 -9.34 -2.12 14.37
N GLY A 193 -8.46 -1.16 14.59
CA GLY A 193 -8.68 -0.01 15.47
C GLY A 193 -8.47 -0.31 16.95
N LYS A 194 -8.02 -1.53 17.31
CA LYS A 194 -7.75 -1.98 18.69
C LYS A 194 -6.35 -2.60 18.78
N ASP A 195 -6.27 -3.92 18.95
CA ASP A 195 -5.00 -4.62 19.13
C ASP A 195 -4.72 -5.65 18.03
N GLY A 196 -5.61 -5.76 17.05
CA GLY A 196 -5.58 -6.80 16.03
C GLY A 196 -5.54 -6.27 14.60
N PHE A 197 -5.45 -7.23 13.68
CA PHE A 197 -5.41 -6.98 12.25
C PHE A 197 -6.35 -7.92 11.52
N TRP A 198 -7.03 -7.39 10.51
CA TRP A 198 -7.76 -8.17 9.53
C TRP A 198 -6.81 -8.47 8.38
N LEU A 199 -6.63 -9.73 8.06
CA LEU A 199 -5.78 -10.19 6.97
C LEU A 199 -6.62 -10.98 5.97
N ALA A 200 -6.65 -10.53 4.72
CA ALA A 200 -7.24 -11.29 3.63
C ALA A 200 -6.28 -12.41 3.21
N LEU A 201 -6.82 -13.60 3.03
CA LEU A 201 -6.09 -14.75 2.48
C LEU A 201 -6.83 -15.25 1.24
N PHE A 202 -6.08 -15.54 0.18
CA PHE A 202 -6.62 -16.27 -0.97
C PHE A 202 -5.89 -17.61 -1.14
N ALA A 203 -6.54 -18.55 -1.84
CA ALA A 203 -6.06 -19.91 -2.06
C ALA A 203 -5.80 -20.16 -3.55
#